data_70242e34a8c966a77539c2be010a57de
#
_entry.id   70242e34a8c966a77539c2be010a57de
#
_cell.length_a   1.000
_cell.length_b   1.000
_cell.length_c   1.000
_cell.angle_alpha   90.00
_cell.angle_beta   90.00
_cell.angle_gamma   90.00
#
_symmetry.space_group_name_H-M   'P 1'
#
loop_
_entity.id
_entity.type
_entity.pdbx_description
1 polymer ?
#
loop_
_entity_poly.entity_id
_entity_poly.type
_entity_poly.pdbx_seq_one_letter_code
_entity_poly.pdbx_strand_id
1 'polypeptide(L)'
;MERIVNNLIESITDFNAEESIYWAHLLKQENNQNQSPSLLNELFKGFKLGNEELSFLLSNLIWDIIKNEDFPVIYEKYQQELHEGLKSSSFDENVLKLCLRIIFELGIQKGHEIDENLIKNSLLILLSSNYSISSYLIHQILSTTCDKNEKISEEIKNLYSKLSTNDSVIKFRFFELFSKSKLVDKTFFNEIKTIISSPNDDPLMAVNFIQIIQDCINRREQFELFLQEGIINLLLNLIDNQNSIISCKVMDLLANCAILKCFNYEFIELNALDRNILMICEEDEIKRVSGVFCLAALAKISRNPQNILSSFDNFLFHEISSVQLSALNGIGIYFDSGRCSDNNSDSDNDNDNDTVNTDNYKYEFLLHLNSQKFFNWLIEKINSTFIEEKSSAYFALKSILSIKENLKFLLDNSTIFSIILQRNLDDSPIGLKWKYGILEQIYGKQELFDCLNDPLKEQVKKYLGQGVTFIPKSSRVAFEAAE
;
A
#
# COMPACT_ATOMS: atom_id res chain seq x y z
N MET A 1 -27.68 -30.36 9.23
CA MET A 1 -27.80 -28.92 9.43
C MET A 1 -28.62 -28.55 10.65
N GLU A 2 -29.94 -28.72 10.65
CA GLU A 2 -30.81 -28.36 11.76
C GLU A 2 -30.35 -28.96 13.12
N ARG A 3 -29.90 -30.20 13.14
CA ARG A 3 -29.32 -30.84 14.34
C ARG A 3 -28.04 -30.15 14.82
N ILE A 4 -27.18 -29.73 13.91
CA ILE A 4 -25.93 -29.03 14.28
C ILE A 4 -26.24 -27.66 14.88
N VAL A 5 -27.18 -26.92 14.26
CA VAL A 5 -27.68 -25.64 14.76
C VAL A 5 -28.29 -25.77 16.15
N ASN A 6 -29.18 -26.75 16.35
CA ASN A 6 -29.81 -26.99 17.64
C ASN A 6 -28.81 -27.36 18.72
N ASN A 7 -27.85 -28.23 18.42
CA ASN A 7 -26.81 -28.61 19.37
C ASN A 7 -25.87 -27.40 19.71
N LEU A 8 -25.56 -26.55 18.74
CA LEU A 8 -24.80 -25.32 18.99
C LEU A 8 -25.58 -24.38 19.91
N ILE A 9 -26.85 -24.16 19.65
CA ILE A 9 -27.73 -23.33 20.48
C ILE A 9 -27.80 -23.89 21.91
N GLU A 10 -28.01 -25.18 22.05
CA GLU A 10 -28.09 -25.89 23.33
C GLU A 10 -26.77 -25.72 24.10
N SER A 11 -25.63 -25.98 23.48
CA SER A 11 -24.31 -25.84 24.12
C SER A 11 -23.99 -24.38 24.53
N ILE A 12 -24.42 -23.39 23.75
CA ILE A 12 -24.32 -21.96 24.12
C ILE A 12 -25.23 -21.66 25.32
N THR A 13 -26.46 -22.17 25.30
CA THR A 13 -27.44 -21.97 26.38
C THR A 13 -26.96 -22.60 27.69
N ASP A 14 -26.31 -23.73 27.61
CA ASP A 14 -25.76 -24.48 28.74
C ASP A 14 -24.36 -23.96 29.19
N PHE A 15 -23.89 -22.88 28.60
CA PHE A 15 -22.59 -22.27 28.87
C PHE A 15 -21.38 -23.24 28.68
N ASN A 16 -21.48 -24.17 27.72
CA ASN A 16 -20.42 -25.13 27.39
C ASN A 16 -19.59 -24.64 26.18
N ALA A 17 -18.50 -23.94 26.44
CA ALA A 17 -17.65 -23.35 25.39
C ALA A 17 -16.99 -24.41 24.51
N GLU A 18 -16.48 -25.51 25.06
CA GLU A 18 -15.79 -26.56 24.29
C GLU A 18 -16.74 -27.26 23.30
N GLU A 19 -17.94 -27.59 23.73
CA GLU A 19 -18.94 -28.18 22.89
C GLU A 19 -19.46 -27.18 21.84
N SER A 20 -19.61 -25.91 22.20
CA SER A 20 -19.97 -24.83 21.28
C SER A 20 -18.91 -24.66 20.16
N ILE A 21 -17.62 -24.74 20.47
CA ILE A 21 -16.53 -24.72 19.49
C ILE A 21 -16.68 -25.89 18.51
N TYR A 22 -16.89 -27.08 19.00
CA TYR A 22 -17.07 -28.28 18.17
C TYR A 22 -18.23 -28.10 17.17
N TRP A 23 -19.40 -27.69 17.66
CA TRP A 23 -20.58 -27.49 16.80
C TRP A 23 -20.43 -26.31 15.84
N ALA A 24 -19.75 -25.23 16.26
CA ALA A 24 -19.45 -24.09 15.38
C ALA A 24 -18.52 -24.48 14.21
N HIS A 25 -17.51 -25.31 14.46
CA HIS A 25 -16.66 -25.86 13.40
C HIS A 25 -17.43 -26.70 12.40
N LEU A 26 -18.30 -27.59 12.88
CA LEU A 26 -19.14 -28.42 12.01
C LEU A 26 -20.09 -27.58 11.16
N LEU A 27 -20.71 -26.54 11.74
CA LEU A 27 -21.62 -25.65 11.05
C LEU A 27 -20.90 -24.88 9.92
N LYS A 28 -19.65 -24.45 10.20
CA LYS A 28 -18.81 -23.77 9.21
C LYS A 28 -18.41 -24.69 8.06
N GLN A 29 -18.15 -25.96 8.31
CA GLN A 29 -17.78 -26.95 7.28
C GLN A 29 -18.95 -27.29 6.35
N GLU A 30 -20.18 -27.29 6.84
CA GLU A 30 -21.36 -27.61 6.04
C GLU A 30 -21.82 -26.49 5.09
N ASN A 31 -21.22 -25.31 5.20
CA ASN A 31 -21.27 -24.16 4.27
C ASN A 31 -22.61 -23.94 3.54
N ASN A 32 -23.69 -23.71 4.29
CA ASN A 32 -25.00 -23.51 3.72
C ASN A 32 -25.51 -22.07 3.86
N GLN A 33 -25.77 -21.44 2.71
CA GLN A 33 -26.25 -20.06 2.57
C GLN A 33 -27.71 -19.81 3.05
N ASN A 34 -28.42 -20.81 3.58
CA ASN A 34 -29.82 -20.72 3.99
C ASN A 34 -29.99 -20.76 5.51
N GLN A 35 -29.17 -20.05 6.28
CA GLN A 35 -29.33 -20.03 7.74
C GLN A 35 -30.39 -19.01 8.16
N SER A 36 -31.27 -19.42 9.08
CA SER A 36 -32.38 -18.60 9.56
C SER A 36 -31.91 -17.41 10.38
N PRO A 37 -32.50 -16.19 10.22
CA PRO A 37 -32.22 -15.04 11.08
C PRO A 37 -32.41 -15.29 12.57
N SER A 38 -33.22 -16.28 12.97
CA SER A 38 -33.40 -16.66 14.38
C SER A 38 -32.13 -17.22 15.02
N LEU A 39 -31.22 -17.77 14.23
CA LEU A 39 -29.94 -18.27 14.70
C LEU A 39 -29.01 -17.15 15.18
N LEU A 40 -29.06 -15.96 14.56
CA LEU A 40 -28.16 -14.86 14.88
C LEU A 40 -28.25 -14.41 16.34
N ASN A 41 -29.47 -14.34 16.91
CA ASN A 41 -29.68 -13.96 18.31
C ASN A 41 -28.93 -14.92 19.25
N GLU A 42 -28.97 -16.20 18.96
CA GLU A 42 -28.31 -17.21 19.79
C GLU A 42 -26.79 -17.17 19.60
N LEU A 43 -26.31 -16.94 18.38
CA LEU A 43 -24.87 -16.78 18.12
C LEU A 43 -24.30 -15.56 18.86
N PHE A 44 -25.03 -14.44 18.90
CA PHE A 44 -24.61 -13.26 19.69
C PHE A 44 -24.54 -13.56 21.19
N LYS A 45 -25.41 -14.43 21.73
CA LYS A 45 -25.30 -14.86 23.15
C LYS A 45 -24.04 -15.68 23.41
N GLY A 46 -23.53 -16.41 22.45
CA GLY A 46 -22.32 -17.20 22.57
C GLY A 46 -21.06 -16.40 22.91
N PHE A 47 -21.02 -15.13 22.54
CA PHE A 47 -19.91 -14.23 22.93
C PHE A 47 -19.80 -14.04 24.46
N LYS A 48 -20.89 -14.20 25.20
CA LYS A 48 -20.90 -14.07 26.66
C LYS A 48 -20.15 -15.20 27.38
N LEU A 49 -19.82 -16.27 26.65
CA LEU A 49 -19.02 -17.38 27.20
C LEU A 49 -17.53 -16.99 27.42
N GLY A 50 -17.06 -15.88 26.83
CA GLY A 50 -15.73 -15.35 27.07
C GLY A 50 -14.58 -16.24 26.55
N ASN A 51 -14.84 -17.13 25.58
CA ASN A 51 -13.83 -17.98 24.95
C ASN A 51 -13.41 -17.38 23.61
N GLU A 52 -12.11 -17.11 23.45
CA GLU A 52 -11.56 -16.41 22.27
C GLU A 52 -11.73 -17.20 20.97
N GLU A 53 -11.50 -18.52 21.00
CA GLU A 53 -11.65 -19.38 19.84
C GLU A 53 -13.12 -19.45 19.38
N LEU A 54 -14.03 -19.60 20.35
CA LEU A 54 -15.45 -19.57 20.07
C LEU A 54 -15.90 -18.22 19.50
N SER A 55 -15.44 -17.12 20.07
CA SER A 55 -15.73 -15.77 19.60
C SER A 55 -15.25 -15.55 18.15
N PHE A 56 -14.08 -16.05 17.81
CA PHE A 56 -13.57 -16.01 16.43
C PHE A 56 -14.45 -16.78 15.46
N LEU A 57 -14.85 -18.00 15.84
CA LEU A 57 -15.74 -18.84 15.01
C LEU A 57 -17.13 -18.23 14.83
N LEU A 58 -17.72 -17.75 15.93
CA LEU A 58 -19.03 -17.09 15.92
C LEU A 58 -19.03 -15.81 15.08
N SER A 59 -17.97 -15.00 15.18
CA SER A 59 -17.80 -13.79 14.38
C SER A 59 -17.82 -14.10 12.87
N ASN A 60 -17.12 -15.14 12.46
CA ASN A 60 -17.09 -15.57 11.06
C ASN A 60 -18.44 -16.13 10.61
N LEU A 61 -19.13 -16.93 11.43
CA LEU A 61 -20.44 -17.47 11.12
C LEU A 61 -21.50 -16.36 10.99
N ILE A 62 -21.52 -15.44 11.94
CA ILE A 62 -22.43 -14.28 11.89
C ILE A 62 -22.17 -13.48 10.62
N TRP A 63 -20.91 -13.18 10.32
CA TRP A 63 -20.56 -12.46 9.10
C TRP A 63 -21.04 -13.17 7.83
N ASP A 64 -20.80 -14.48 7.73
CA ASP A 64 -21.24 -15.26 6.56
C ASP A 64 -22.75 -15.26 6.36
N ILE A 65 -23.53 -15.16 7.45
CA ILE A 65 -24.99 -15.06 7.40
C ILE A 65 -25.44 -13.67 6.92
N ILE A 66 -24.81 -12.58 7.44
CA ILE A 66 -25.33 -11.22 7.27
C ILE A 66 -24.70 -10.43 6.12
N LYS A 67 -23.58 -10.86 5.55
CA LYS A 67 -22.82 -10.09 4.53
C LYS A 67 -23.63 -9.70 3.29
N ASN A 68 -24.71 -10.39 3.00
CA ASN A 68 -25.60 -10.12 1.87
C ASN A 68 -26.89 -9.39 2.27
N GLU A 69 -27.10 -9.15 3.57
CA GLU A 69 -28.28 -8.45 4.08
C GLU A 69 -28.09 -6.92 3.99
N ASP A 70 -29.21 -6.19 4.06
CA ASP A 70 -29.19 -4.74 4.10
C ASP A 70 -28.97 -4.22 5.54
N PHE A 71 -28.11 -3.22 5.70
CA PHE A 71 -27.78 -2.65 7.01
C PHE A 71 -28.99 -2.21 7.83
N PRO A 72 -30.00 -1.50 7.28
CA PRO A 72 -31.18 -1.12 8.06
C PRO A 72 -31.91 -2.30 8.70
N VAL A 73 -32.00 -3.42 8.01
CA VAL A 73 -32.65 -4.66 8.50
C VAL A 73 -31.85 -5.26 9.65
N ILE A 74 -30.52 -5.28 9.52
CA ILE A 74 -29.62 -5.77 10.56
C ILE A 74 -29.68 -4.82 11.77
N TYR A 75 -29.61 -3.52 11.53
CA TYR A 75 -29.61 -2.52 12.59
C TYR A 75 -30.91 -2.54 13.40
N GLU A 76 -32.08 -2.61 12.75
CA GLU A 76 -33.37 -2.71 13.42
C GLU A 76 -33.47 -3.91 14.37
N LYS A 77 -32.89 -5.05 13.98
CA LYS A 77 -32.95 -6.28 14.75
C LYS A 77 -31.89 -6.43 15.83
N TYR A 78 -30.66 -5.91 15.58
CA TYR A 78 -29.47 -6.18 16.39
C TYR A 78 -28.81 -4.90 16.91
N GLN A 79 -29.56 -3.81 17.00
CA GLN A 79 -29.05 -2.52 17.48
C GLN A 79 -28.40 -2.62 18.85
N GLN A 80 -29.01 -3.36 19.77
CA GLN A 80 -28.49 -3.51 21.12
C GLN A 80 -27.15 -4.25 21.14
N GLU A 81 -27.05 -5.35 20.40
CA GLU A 81 -25.84 -6.16 20.30
C GLU A 81 -24.69 -5.37 19.67
N LEU A 82 -24.99 -4.57 18.63
CA LEU A 82 -24.00 -3.68 18.01
C LEU A 82 -23.50 -2.60 18.98
N HIS A 83 -24.42 -1.97 19.73
CA HIS A 83 -24.03 -0.99 20.73
C HIS A 83 -23.25 -1.60 21.89
N GLU A 84 -23.63 -2.78 22.36
CA GLU A 84 -22.91 -3.52 23.40
C GLU A 84 -21.51 -3.93 22.91
N GLY A 85 -21.40 -4.45 21.70
CA GLY A 85 -20.13 -4.88 21.10
C GLY A 85 -19.13 -3.75 20.87
N LEU A 86 -19.60 -2.49 20.73
CA LEU A 86 -18.74 -1.32 20.64
C LEU A 86 -18.33 -0.73 21.99
N LYS A 87 -18.96 -1.13 23.12
CA LYS A 87 -18.58 -0.64 24.44
C LYS A 87 -17.27 -1.29 24.90
N SER A 88 -16.23 -0.52 25.03
CA SER A 88 -14.84 -0.93 25.23
C SER A 88 -14.52 -1.76 26.47
N SER A 89 -15.47 -1.95 27.39
CA SER A 89 -15.19 -2.52 28.71
C SER A 89 -15.49 -4.03 28.89
N SER A 90 -16.10 -4.69 27.90
CA SER A 90 -16.67 -6.02 28.15
C SER A 90 -16.48 -7.09 27.08
N PHE A 91 -15.87 -6.78 25.92
CA PHE A 91 -15.89 -7.74 24.82
C PHE A 91 -14.52 -8.06 24.24
N ASP A 92 -14.43 -9.31 23.79
CA ASP A 92 -13.43 -9.92 22.97
C ASP A 92 -13.21 -9.08 21.68
N GLU A 93 -11.96 -9.01 21.26
CA GLU A 93 -11.49 -8.36 20.04
C GLU A 93 -12.29 -8.74 18.79
N ASN A 94 -12.68 -10.01 18.69
CA ASN A 94 -13.43 -10.55 17.56
C ASN A 94 -14.82 -9.95 17.44
N VAL A 95 -15.49 -9.71 18.56
CA VAL A 95 -16.81 -9.06 18.62
C VAL A 95 -16.70 -7.60 18.18
N LEU A 96 -15.69 -6.89 18.68
CA LEU A 96 -15.44 -5.51 18.30
C LEU A 96 -15.19 -5.38 16.80
N LYS A 97 -14.32 -6.24 16.25
CA LYS A 97 -14.04 -6.29 14.81
C LYS A 97 -15.29 -6.59 13.99
N LEU A 98 -16.10 -7.54 14.42
CA LEU A 98 -17.35 -7.86 13.74
C LEU A 98 -18.31 -6.65 13.70
N CYS A 99 -18.54 -6.00 14.83
CA CYS A 99 -19.43 -4.84 14.90
C CYS A 99 -18.92 -3.69 14.01
N LEU A 100 -17.65 -3.36 14.08
CA LEU A 100 -17.04 -2.34 13.22
C LEU A 100 -17.13 -2.71 11.73
N ARG A 101 -16.94 -3.98 11.40
CA ARG A 101 -17.05 -4.48 10.03
C ARG A 101 -18.48 -4.36 9.50
N ILE A 102 -19.48 -4.70 10.30
CA ILE A 102 -20.91 -4.53 9.96
C ILE A 102 -21.20 -3.05 9.66
N ILE A 103 -20.79 -2.15 10.54
CA ILE A 103 -21.02 -0.71 10.37
C ILE A 103 -20.34 -0.20 9.09
N PHE A 104 -19.10 -0.62 8.83
CA PHE A 104 -18.33 -0.14 7.70
C PHE A 104 -18.79 -0.76 6.38
N GLU A 105 -18.74 -2.10 6.24
CA GLU A 105 -18.97 -2.76 4.96
C GLU A 105 -20.46 -2.77 4.56
N LEU A 106 -21.38 -2.98 5.51
CA LEU A 106 -22.80 -3.03 5.21
C LEU A 106 -23.47 -1.66 5.34
N GLY A 107 -22.99 -0.80 6.24
CA GLY A 107 -23.54 0.54 6.44
C GLY A 107 -22.88 1.58 5.53
N ILE A 108 -21.69 1.99 5.87
CA ILE A 108 -21.02 3.15 5.25
C ILE A 108 -20.69 2.93 3.77
N GLN A 109 -20.13 1.78 3.40
CA GLN A 109 -19.75 1.49 2.02
C GLN A 109 -20.97 1.40 1.10
N LYS A 110 -22.10 0.89 1.61
CA LYS A 110 -23.36 0.85 0.85
C LYS A 110 -24.13 2.18 0.88
N GLY A 111 -23.62 3.20 1.57
CA GLY A 111 -24.19 4.55 1.59
C GLY A 111 -25.34 4.75 2.56
N HIS A 112 -25.54 3.87 3.53
CA HIS A 112 -26.58 4.03 4.57
C HIS A 112 -26.17 5.08 5.59
N GLU A 113 -27.15 5.76 6.19
CA GLU A 113 -26.96 6.60 7.36
C GLU A 113 -26.69 5.74 8.58
N ILE A 114 -25.67 6.13 9.37
CA ILE A 114 -25.28 5.45 10.59
C ILE A 114 -25.74 6.26 11.80
N ASP A 115 -26.28 5.58 12.78
CA ASP A 115 -26.70 6.20 14.04
C ASP A 115 -25.54 6.93 14.73
N GLU A 116 -25.79 8.18 15.21
CA GLU A 116 -24.77 9.00 15.86
C GLU A 116 -24.14 8.32 17.08
N ASN A 117 -24.90 7.48 17.80
CA ASN A 117 -24.36 6.79 18.99
C ASN A 117 -23.40 5.68 18.62
N LEU A 118 -23.60 5.00 17.48
CA LEU A 118 -22.62 4.03 16.97
C LEU A 118 -21.30 4.73 16.61
N ILE A 119 -21.39 5.91 15.99
CA ILE A 119 -20.23 6.71 15.65
C ILE A 119 -19.50 7.21 16.90
N LYS A 120 -20.25 7.68 17.91
CA LYS A 120 -19.69 8.11 19.20
C LYS A 120 -19.02 6.95 19.94
N ASN A 121 -19.60 5.77 19.93
CA ASN A 121 -18.97 4.57 20.50
C ASN A 121 -17.68 4.22 19.75
N SER A 122 -17.68 4.30 18.42
CA SER A 122 -16.45 4.10 17.62
C SER A 122 -15.36 5.13 17.97
N LEU A 123 -15.75 6.39 18.22
CA LEU A 123 -14.83 7.44 18.68
C LEU A 123 -14.24 7.14 20.06
N LEU A 124 -15.03 6.59 20.98
CA LEU A 124 -14.53 6.19 22.30
C LEU A 124 -13.49 5.08 22.22
N ILE A 125 -13.61 4.19 21.22
CA ILE A 125 -12.60 3.14 20.97
C ILE A 125 -11.27 3.77 20.54
N LEU A 126 -11.30 4.87 19.78
CA LEU A 126 -10.08 5.61 19.40
C LEU A 126 -9.26 6.02 20.64
N LEU A 127 -9.92 6.27 21.76
CA LEU A 127 -9.30 6.66 23.04
C LEU A 127 -8.91 5.46 23.91
N SER A 128 -9.31 4.25 23.55
CA SER A 128 -9.10 3.05 24.36
C SER A 128 -7.77 2.35 24.08
N SER A 129 -7.38 1.43 24.97
CA SER A 129 -6.22 0.56 24.77
C SER A 129 -6.41 -0.46 23.65
N ASN A 130 -7.66 -0.77 23.29
CA ASN A 130 -8.00 -1.78 22.26
C ASN A 130 -7.93 -1.24 20.82
N TYR A 131 -7.47 -0.01 20.65
CA TYR A 131 -7.40 0.66 19.34
C TYR A 131 -6.56 -0.10 18.31
N SER A 132 -5.42 -0.65 18.69
CA SER A 132 -4.46 -1.24 17.73
C SER A 132 -5.06 -2.32 16.83
N ILE A 133 -6.04 -3.04 17.35
CA ILE A 133 -6.67 -4.21 16.73
C ILE A 133 -7.67 -3.81 15.64
N SER A 134 -8.32 -2.68 15.84
CA SER A 134 -9.45 -2.22 15.00
C SER A 134 -9.17 -0.88 14.34
N SER A 135 -7.95 -0.37 14.44
CA SER A 135 -7.55 0.98 13.99
C SER A 135 -8.00 1.29 12.58
N TYR A 136 -7.78 0.38 11.64
CA TYR A 136 -8.16 0.58 10.23
C TYR A 136 -9.67 0.84 10.07
N LEU A 137 -10.52 -0.02 10.64
CA LEU A 137 -11.98 0.12 10.52
C LEU A 137 -12.49 1.39 11.21
N ILE A 138 -11.96 1.72 12.39
CA ILE A 138 -12.31 2.94 13.13
C ILE A 138 -11.97 4.18 12.31
N HIS A 139 -10.78 4.23 11.73
CA HIS A 139 -10.38 5.35 10.86
C HIS A 139 -11.27 5.45 9.62
N GLN A 140 -11.60 4.34 8.96
CA GLN A 140 -12.49 4.36 7.81
C GLN A 140 -13.91 4.83 8.16
N ILE A 141 -14.45 4.37 9.30
CA ILE A 141 -15.76 4.81 9.79
C ILE A 141 -15.75 6.31 10.07
N LEU A 142 -14.82 6.77 10.91
CA LEU A 142 -14.78 8.15 11.36
C LEU A 142 -14.44 9.12 10.24
N SER A 143 -13.45 8.81 9.38
CA SER A 143 -13.08 9.69 8.26
C SER A 143 -14.21 9.86 7.27
N THR A 144 -14.84 8.76 6.84
CA THR A 144 -15.96 8.82 5.88
C THR A 144 -17.17 9.55 6.46
N THR A 145 -17.40 9.40 7.78
CA THR A 145 -18.51 10.09 8.44
C THR A 145 -18.21 11.58 8.62
N CYS A 146 -17.00 11.96 8.97
CA CYS A 146 -16.57 13.35 9.06
C CYS A 146 -16.73 14.09 7.75
N ASP A 147 -16.40 13.43 6.63
CA ASP A 147 -16.53 14.03 5.30
C ASP A 147 -17.98 14.35 4.90
N LYS A 148 -18.95 13.64 5.51
CA LYS A 148 -20.38 13.77 5.22
C LYS A 148 -21.17 14.57 6.29
N ASN A 149 -20.64 14.71 7.51
CA ASN A 149 -21.37 15.27 8.65
C ASN A 149 -20.52 16.27 9.45
N GLU A 150 -20.75 17.56 9.21
CA GLU A 150 -20.03 18.67 9.88
C GLU A 150 -20.17 18.65 11.40
N LYS A 151 -21.33 18.24 11.94
CA LYS A 151 -21.57 18.19 13.39
C LYS A 151 -20.63 17.18 14.06
N ILE A 152 -20.46 16.01 13.47
CA ILE A 152 -19.52 14.99 13.96
C ILE A 152 -18.09 15.50 13.87
N SER A 153 -17.75 16.16 12.75
CA SER A 153 -16.45 16.80 12.56
C SER A 153 -16.13 17.80 13.68
N GLU A 154 -17.09 18.65 14.05
CA GLU A 154 -16.93 19.58 15.15
C GLU A 154 -16.83 18.88 16.51
N GLU A 155 -17.60 17.82 16.75
CA GLU A 155 -17.52 17.04 17.99
C GLU A 155 -16.12 16.41 18.15
N ILE A 156 -15.53 15.87 17.08
CA ILE A 156 -14.18 15.29 17.08
C ILE A 156 -13.12 16.36 17.37
N LYS A 157 -13.20 17.53 16.72
CA LYS A 157 -12.29 18.65 17.00
C LYS A 157 -12.41 19.16 18.43
N ASN A 158 -13.63 19.27 18.94
CA ASN A 158 -13.88 19.68 20.32
C ASN A 158 -13.37 18.63 21.33
N LEU A 159 -13.46 17.35 21.00
CA LEU A 159 -12.90 16.29 21.83
C LEU A 159 -11.37 16.39 21.85
N TYR A 160 -10.75 16.52 20.69
CA TYR A 160 -9.30 16.70 20.58
C TYR A 160 -8.81 17.91 21.39
N SER A 161 -9.48 19.06 21.27
CA SER A 161 -9.10 20.28 22.01
C SER A 161 -9.25 20.17 23.52
N LYS A 162 -10.16 19.30 24.00
CA LYS A 162 -10.38 19.05 25.44
C LYS A 162 -9.44 17.99 26.02
N LEU A 163 -8.88 17.14 25.19
CA LEU A 163 -7.88 16.18 25.64
C LEU A 163 -6.65 16.96 26.07
N SER A 164 -6.41 16.99 27.39
CA SER A 164 -5.17 17.53 27.95
C SER A 164 -4.00 16.70 27.43
N THR A 165 -3.22 17.28 26.56
CA THR A 165 -2.40 16.65 25.51
C THR A 165 -1.10 16.02 26.00
N ASN A 166 -1.10 15.38 27.16
CA ASN A 166 0.08 14.67 27.66
C ASN A 166 0.21 13.23 27.13
N ASP A 167 -0.83 12.67 26.50
CA ASP A 167 -0.77 11.34 25.90
C ASP A 167 -0.45 11.46 24.41
N SER A 168 0.82 11.25 24.08
CA SER A 168 1.33 11.29 22.71
C SER A 168 0.66 10.25 21.80
N VAL A 169 0.27 9.09 22.35
CA VAL A 169 -0.35 8.00 21.58
C VAL A 169 -1.76 8.40 21.13
N ILE A 170 -2.57 8.94 22.05
CA ILE A 170 -3.92 9.41 21.72
C ILE A 170 -3.85 10.57 20.72
N LYS A 171 -2.92 11.50 20.95
CA LYS A 171 -2.67 12.62 20.04
C LYS A 171 -2.37 12.12 18.62
N PHE A 172 -1.47 11.16 18.49
CA PHE A 172 -1.10 10.57 17.22
C PHE A 172 -2.31 9.93 16.50
N ARG A 173 -3.16 9.19 17.20
CA ARG A 173 -4.38 8.58 16.63
C ARG A 173 -5.34 9.62 16.03
N PHE A 174 -5.48 10.78 16.68
CA PHE A 174 -6.28 11.88 16.11
C PHE A 174 -5.64 12.45 14.86
N PHE A 175 -4.31 12.57 14.80
CA PHE A 175 -3.62 13.03 13.59
C PHE A 175 -3.75 12.04 12.43
N GLU A 176 -3.69 10.74 12.70
CA GLU A 176 -4.03 9.72 11.70
C GLU A 176 -5.47 9.85 11.19
N LEU A 177 -6.42 10.17 12.05
CA LEU A 177 -7.80 10.42 11.65
C LEU A 177 -7.90 11.69 10.79
N PHE A 178 -7.25 12.78 11.22
CA PHE A 178 -7.25 14.04 10.47
C PHE A 178 -6.62 13.90 9.09
N SER A 179 -5.56 13.13 8.96
CA SER A 179 -4.89 12.88 7.68
C SER A 179 -5.78 12.17 6.65
N LYS A 180 -6.73 11.35 7.11
CA LYS A 180 -7.64 10.57 6.27
C LYS A 180 -8.99 11.25 6.02
N SER A 181 -9.22 12.42 6.60
CA SER A 181 -10.47 13.17 6.53
C SER A 181 -10.25 14.64 6.15
N LYS A 182 -11.31 15.36 5.85
CA LYS A 182 -11.26 16.82 5.61
C LYS A 182 -11.10 17.66 6.87
N LEU A 183 -10.66 17.05 7.98
CA LEU A 183 -10.50 17.73 9.27
C LEU A 183 -9.20 18.53 9.42
N VAL A 184 -8.38 18.55 8.38
CA VAL A 184 -7.12 19.32 8.35
C VAL A 184 -7.44 20.81 8.48
N ASP A 185 -7.03 21.41 9.58
CA ASP A 185 -7.26 22.82 9.89
C ASP A 185 -5.99 23.49 10.44
N LYS A 186 -6.11 24.76 10.80
CA LYS A 186 -4.98 25.56 11.32
C LYS A 186 -4.36 24.97 12.60
N THR A 187 -5.16 24.34 13.44
CA THR A 187 -4.69 23.70 14.68
C THR A 187 -3.80 22.50 14.35
N PHE A 188 -4.24 21.68 13.40
CA PHE A 188 -3.46 20.56 12.87
C PHE A 188 -2.09 21.02 12.35
N PHE A 189 -2.04 22.05 11.50
CA PHE A 189 -0.78 22.56 10.98
C PHE A 189 0.14 23.13 12.06
N ASN A 190 -0.38 23.86 13.04
CA ASN A 190 0.43 24.43 14.11
C ASN A 190 1.08 23.34 14.98
N GLU A 191 0.35 22.27 15.28
CA GLU A 191 0.89 21.13 16.01
C GLU A 191 2.00 20.42 15.23
N ILE A 192 1.79 20.16 13.95
CA ILE A 192 2.83 19.58 13.07
C ILE A 192 4.08 20.47 13.06
N LYS A 193 3.91 21.79 12.87
CA LYS A 193 5.04 22.74 12.88
C LYS A 193 5.83 22.65 14.18
N THR A 194 5.14 22.56 15.32
CA THR A 194 5.80 22.46 16.63
C THR A 194 6.68 21.22 16.73
N ILE A 195 6.16 20.06 16.31
CA ILE A 195 6.88 18.79 16.38
C ILE A 195 8.05 18.74 15.39
N ILE A 196 7.82 19.18 14.14
CA ILE A 196 8.85 19.17 13.08
C ILE A 196 9.93 20.22 13.32
N SER A 197 9.67 21.29 14.06
CA SER A 197 10.66 22.31 14.41
C SER A 197 11.68 21.84 15.45
N SER A 198 11.36 20.84 16.28
CA SER A 198 12.27 20.25 17.28
C SER A 198 12.29 18.72 17.20
N PRO A 199 12.67 18.16 16.03
CA PRO A 199 12.48 16.74 15.76
C PRO A 199 13.39 15.82 16.58
N ASN A 200 14.48 16.36 17.14
CA ASN A 200 15.43 15.60 17.94
C ASN A 200 15.00 15.44 19.40
N ASP A 201 13.99 16.19 19.87
CA ASP A 201 13.42 16.05 21.21
C ASP A 201 12.67 14.72 21.35
N ASP A 202 11.93 14.32 20.29
CA ASP A 202 11.29 13.01 20.15
C ASP A 202 11.38 12.55 18.68
N PRO A 203 12.47 11.87 18.31
CA PRO A 203 12.69 11.44 16.93
C PRO A 203 11.61 10.47 16.42
N LEU A 204 11.07 9.61 17.28
CA LEU A 204 10.04 8.66 16.89
C LEU A 204 8.73 9.39 16.55
N MET A 205 8.38 10.38 17.38
CA MET A 205 7.22 11.23 17.12
C MET A 205 7.39 11.99 15.80
N ALA A 206 8.56 12.59 15.58
CA ALA A 206 8.86 13.33 14.35
C ALA A 206 8.70 12.43 13.09
N VAL A 207 9.27 11.22 13.10
CA VAL A 207 9.15 10.25 12.00
C VAL A 207 7.69 9.87 11.74
N ASN A 208 6.92 9.63 12.80
CA ASN A 208 5.50 9.31 12.68
C ASN A 208 4.70 10.49 12.09
N PHE A 209 5.03 11.73 12.45
CA PHE A 209 4.39 12.90 11.86
C PHE A 209 4.79 13.15 10.42
N ILE A 210 6.03 12.86 10.04
CA ILE A 210 6.45 12.88 8.63
C ILE A 210 5.63 11.85 7.82
N GLN A 211 5.36 10.66 8.40
CA GLN A 211 4.47 9.67 7.77
C GLN A 211 3.04 10.20 7.59
N ILE A 212 2.47 10.85 8.62
CA ILE A 212 1.15 11.49 8.53
C ILE A 212 1.12 12.53 7.41
N ILE A 213 2.15 13.38 7.33
CA ILE A 213 2.28 14.38 6.24
C ILE A 213 2.31 13.68 4.89
N GLN A 214 3.07 12.60 4.76
CA GLN A 214 3.14 11.79 3.53
C GLN A 214 1.77 11.21 3.16
N ASP A 215 1.00 10.73 4.13
CA ASP A 215 -0.35 10.18 3.90
C ASP A 215 -1.36 11.28 3.52
N CYS A 216 -1.17 12.51 4.00
CA CYS A 216 -1.98 13.66 3.61
C CYS A 216 -1.70 14.11 2.18
N ILE A 217 -0.43 14.07 1.74
CA ILE A 217 -0.01 14.60 0.43
C ILE A 217 -0.13 13.50 -0.62
N ASN A 218 -1.30 13.38 -1.23
CA ASN A 218 -1.54 12.45 -2.34
C ASN A 218 -1.91 13.17 -3.66
N ARG A 219 -2.01 14.52 -3.64
CA ARG A 219 -2.31 15.36 -4.79
C ARG A 219 -1.55 16.68 -4.68
N ARG A 220 -1.41 17.37 -5.82
CA ARG A 220 -0.71 18.65 -5.92
C ARG A 220 -1.32 19.73 -5.02
N GLU A 221 -2.64 19.84 -4.95
CA GLU A 221 -3.30 20.85 -4.13
C GLU A 221 -2.96 20.72 -2.65
N GLN A 222 -2.85 19.49 -2.17
CA GLN A 222 -2.46 19.23 -0.79
C GLN A 222 -1.00 19.59 -0.54
N PHE A 223 -0.11 19.26 -1.46
CA PHE A 223 1.29 19.68 -1.38
C PHE A 223 1.42 21.22 -1.32
N GLU A 224 0.69 21.94 -2.18
CA GLU A 224 0.67 23.40 -2.20
C GLU A 224 0.13 23.99 -0.89
N LEU A 225 -0.87 23.38 -0.28
CA LEU A 225 -1.39 23.76 1.04
C LEU A 225 -0.31 23.59 2.14
N PHE A 226 0.38 22.46 2.18
CA PHE A 226 1.48 22.23 3.14
C PHE A 226 2.67 23.15 2.89
N LEU A 227 2.92 23.53 1.64
CA LEU A 227 3.94 24.51 1.26
C LEU A 227 3.55 25.92 1.73
N GLN A 228 2.32 26.35 1.50
CA GLN A 228 1.79 27.65 1.96
C GLN A 228 1.82 27.77 3.49
N GLU A 229 1.54 26.69 4.19
CA GLU A 229 1.65 26.61 5.65
C GLU A 229 3.12 26.53 6.12
N GLY A 230 4.11 26.47 5.22
CA GLY A 230 5.53 26.45 5.54
C GLY A 230 6.06 25.11 6.07
N ILE A 231 5.25 24.05 6.08
CA ILE A 231 5.64 22.73 6.59
C ILE A 231 6.66 22.07 5.65
N ILE A 232 6.46 22.19 4.32
CA ILE A 232 7.42 21.67 3.35
C ILE A 232 8.80 22.30 3.55
N ASN A 233 8.86 23.62 3.79
CA ASN A 233 10.13 24.31 4.05
C ASN A 233 10.83 23.81 5.32
N LEU A 234 10.06 23.50 6.39
CA LEU A 234 10.63 22.87 7.59
C LEU A 234 11.19 21.49 7.29
N LEU A 235 10.48 20.67 6.49
CA LEU A 235 10.96 19.35 6.08
C LEU A 235 12.23 19.43 5.22
N LEU A 236 12.32 20.38 4.30
CA LEU A 236 13.54 20.59 3.49
C LEU A 236 14.77 20.87 4.37
N ASN A 237 14.62 21.59 5.47
CA ASN A 237 15.70 21.82 6.42
C ASN A 237 16.12 20.55 7.18
N LEU A 238 15.32 19.47 7.13
CA LEU A 238 15.61 18.21 7.79
C LEU A 238 16.24 17.16 6.85
N ILE A 239 16.44 17.47 5.57
CA ILE A 239 17.07 16.55 4.61
C ILE A 239 18.45 16.13 5.10
N ASP A 240 19.22 17.06 5.69
CA ASP A 240 20.53 16.80 6.27
C ASP A 240 20.51 16.77 7.81
N ASN A 241 19.45 16.28 8.42
CA ASN A 241 19.39 16.14 9.87
C ASN A 241 20.44 15.13 10.37
N GLN A 242 21.04 15.41 11.55
CA GLN A 242 22.01 14.51 12.17
C GLN A 242 21.41 13.14 12.50
N ASN A 243 20.12 13.08 12.81
CA ASN A 243 19.39 11.81 12.96
C ASN A 243 19.05 11.25 11.57
N SER A 244 19.78 10.22 11.16
CA SER A 244 19.63 9.59 9.83
C SER A 244 18.21 9.08 9.57
N ILE A 245 17.47 8.63 10.61
CA ILE A 245 16.09 8.12 10.45
C ILE A 245 15.16 9.26 10.01
N ILE A 246 15.31 10.45 10.60
CA ILE A 246 14.50 11.63 10.22
C ILE A 246 14.84 12.04 8.79
N SER A 247 16.12 12.17 8.47
CA SER A 247 16.60 12.53 7.14
C SER A 247 16.10 11.55 6.07
N CYS A 248 16.26 10.24 6.28
CA CYS A 248 15.77 9.20 5.38
C CYS A 248 14.25 9.32 5.16
N LYS A 249 13.48 9.53 6.24
CA LYS A 249 12.02 9.64 6.15
C LYS A 249 11.56 10.87 5.37
N VAL A 250 12.29 11.99 5.48
CA VAL A 250 12.02 13.18 4.66
C VAL A 250 12.34 12.92 3.19
N MET A 251 13.46 12.26 2.88
CA MET A 251 13.78 11.89 1.49
C MET A 251 12.76 10.95 0.89
N ASP A 252 12.24 9.97 1.66
CA ASP A 252 11.17 9.08 1.24
C ASP A 252 9.87 9.85 0.94
N LEU A 253 9.52 10.84 1.77
CA LEU A 253 8.37 11.73 1.52
C LEU A 253 8.55 12.52 0.22
N LEU A 254 9.72 13.13 0.01
CA LEU A 254 10.01 13.89 -1.21
C LEU A 254 9.96 12.99 -2.45
N ALA A 255 10.48 11.76 -2.36
CA ALA A 255 10.39 10.78 -3.43
C ALA A 255 8.93 10.47 -3.80
N ASN A 256 8.08 10.24 -2.79
CA ASN A 256 6.65 10.00 -3.02
C ASN A 256 5.95 11.20 -3.65
N CYS A 257 6.24 12.42 -3.18
CA CYS A 257 5.70 13.64 -3.78
C CYS A 257 6.15 13.81 -5.24
N ALA A 258 7.38 13.43 -5.58
CA ALA A 258 7.87 13.43 -6.96
C ALA A 258 7.18 12.39 -7.83
N ILE A 259 7.01 11.15 -7.33
CA ILE A 259 6.29 10.06 -8.01
C ILE A 259 4.84 10.46 -8.30
N LEU A 260 4.17 11.08 -7.34
CA LEU A 260 2.80 11.58 -7.46
C LEU A 260 2.68 12.90 -8.24
N LYS A 261 3.79 13.44 -8.74
CA LYS A 261 3.86 14.75 -9.44
C LYS A 261 3.25 15.90 -8.62
N CYS A 262 3.41 15.86 -7.29
CA CYS A 262 2.90 16.91 -6.40
C CYS A 262 3.64 18.24 -6.58
N PHE A 263 4.90 18.20 -7.01
CA PHE A 263 5.71 19.37 -7.36
C PHE A 263 6.36 19.21 -8.74
N ASN A 264 6.86 20.32 -9.29
CA ASN A 264 7.43 20.40 -10.62
C ASN A 264 8.94 20.59 -10.59
N TYR A 265 9.54 20.69 -11.79
CA TYR A 265 10.96 20.91 -11.98
C TYR A 265 11.45 22.22 -11.35
N GLU A 266 10.69 23.30 -11.42
CA GLU A 266 11.09 24.60 -10.84
C GLU A 266 11.27 24.48 -9.32
N PHE A 267 10.46 23.69 -8.65
CA PHE A 267 10.61 23.43 -7.22
C PHE A 267 11.92 22.69 -6.90
N ILE A 268 12.32 21.72 -7.73
CA ILE A 268 13.60 21.00 -7.57
C ILE A 268 14.77 21.98 -7.71
N GLU A 269 14.74 22.78 -8.76
CA GLU A 269 15.83 23.73 -9.08
C GLU A 269 15.93 24.82 -8.01
N LEU A 270 14.80 25.41 -7.60
CA LEU A 270 14.75 26.47 -6.58
C LEU A 270 15.36 26.00 -5.25
N ASN A 271 15.12 24.74 -4.87
CA ASN A 271 15.62 24.19 -3.62
C ASN A 271 16.92 23.39 -3.78
N ALA A 272 17.49 23.33 -4.96
CA ALA A 272 18.69 22.55 -5.29
C ALA A 272 18.63 21.09 -4.77
N LEU A 273 17.43 20.46 -4.83
CA LEU A 273 17.16 19.17 -4.19
C LEU A 273 18.07 18.06 -4.71
N ASP A 274 18.25 17.99 -6.03
CA ASP A 274 19.11 17.01 -6.69
C ASP A 274 20.54 17.05 -6.19
N ARG A 275 21.12 18.25 -6.10
CA ARG A 275 22.51 18.46 -5.63
C ARG A 275 22.67 18.16 -4.14
N ASN A 276 21.72 18.64 -3.33
CA ASN A 276 21.78 18.43 -1.88
C ASN A 276 21.68 16.94 -1.54
N ILE A 277 20.75 16.21 -2.17
CA ILE A 277 20.57 14.77 -1.92
C ILE A 277 21.75 13.97 -2.47
N LEU A 278 22.30 14.35 -3.63
CA LEU A 278 23.49 13.70 -4.18
C LEU A 278 24.69 13.82 -3.22
N MET A 279 24.93 15.00 -2.69
CA MET A 279 26.00 15.23 -1.70
C MET A 279 25.82 14.35 -0.45
N ILE A 280 24.60 14.28 0.07
CA ILE A 280 24.28 13.41 1.22
C ILE A 280 24.52 11.93 0.90
N CYS A 281 24.18 11.48 -0.32
CA CYS A 281 24.44 10.11 -0.76
C CYS A 281 25.94 9.78 -0.84
N GLU A 282 26.78 10.76 -1.12
CA GLU A 282 28.23 10.57 -1.18
C GLU A 282 28.86 10.50 0.23
N GLU A 283 28.34 11.28 1.17
CA GLU A 283 28.92 11.46 2.50
C GLU A 283 28.39 10.47 3.54
N ASP A 284 27.12 10.09 3.49
CA ASP A 284 26.45 9.29 4.54
C ASP A 284 25.87 7.97 3.97
N GLU A 285 26.48 6.87 4.39
CA GLU A 285 26.12 5.53 3.93
C GLU A 285 24.72 5.07 4.36
N ILE A 286 24.25 5.51 5.53
CA ILE A 286 22.92 5.17 6.05
C ILE A 286 21.85 5.92 5.24
N LYS A 287 22.07 7.20 4.98
CA LYS A 287 21.13 8.04 4.22
C LYS A 287 21.12 7.70 2.72
N ARG A 288 22.18 7.07 2.22
CA ARG A 288 22.36 6.76 0.79
C ARG A 288 21.20 5.96 0.20
N VAL A 289 20.66 5.00 0.93
CA VAL A 289 19.57 4.15 0.43
C VAL A 289 18.33 4.97 0.09
N SER A 290 17.83 5.79 1.02
CA SER A 290 16.67 6.68 0.78
C SER A 290 17.02 7.80 -0.22
N GLY A 291 18.25 8.32 -0.16
CA GLY A 291 18.71 9.34 -1.08
C GLY A 291 18.75 8.90 -2.54
N VAL A 292 19.27 7.70 -2.83
CA VAL A 292 19.32 7.13 -4.19
C VAL A 292 17.89 6.92 -4.74
N PHE A 293 16.97 6.44 -3.92
CA PHE A 293 15.57 6.30 -4.29
C PHE A 293 14.93 7.66 -4.60
N CYS A 294 15.19 8.66 -3.76
CA CYS A 294 14.70 10.02 -3.97
C CYS A 294 15.28 10.65 -5.26
N LEU A 295 16.59 10.51 -5.51
CA LEU A 295 17.20 10.99 -6.75
C LEU A 295 16.56 10.41 -8.00
N ALA A 296 16.23 9.12 -8.00
CA ALA A 296 15.53 8.49 -9.11
C ALA A 296 14.13 9.08 -9.35
N ALA A 297 13.38 9.32 -8.27
CA ALA A 297 12.07 9.94 -8.35
C ALA A 297 12.16 11.39 -8.87
N LEU A 298 13.16 12.16 -8.42
CA LEU A 298 13.44 13.51 -8.91
C LEU A 298 13.85 13.52 -10.38
N ALA A 299 14.65 12.55 -10.83
CA ALA A 299 15.04 12.42 -12.23
C ALA A 299 13.83 12.24 -13.16
N LYS A 300 12.78 11.56 -12.69
CA LYS A 300 11.54 11.32 -13.46
C LYS A 300 10.82 12.63 -13.85
N ILE A 301 10.90 13.65 -13.00
CA ILE A 301 10.22 14.95 -13.21
C ILE A 301 11.19 16.08 -13.59
N SER A 302 12.51 15.79 -13.68
CA SER A 302 13.54 16.75 -14.03
C SER A 302 13.56 17.01 -15.55
N ARG A 303 13.77 18.27 -15.95
CA ARG A 303 14.01 18.63 -17.37
C ARG A 303 15.35 18.14 -17.90
N ASN A 304 16.33 18.01 -17.02
CA ASN A 304 17.66 17.51 -17.38
C ASN A 304 18.15 16.47 -16.35
N PRO A 305 17.69 15.21 -16.48
CA PRO A 305 18.01 14.16 -15.52
C PRO A 305 19.46 13.67 -15.62
N GLN A 306 20.25 14.06 -16.63
CA GLN A 306 21.57 13.50 -16.90
C GLN A 306 22.53 13.64 -15.72
N ASN A 307 22.49 14.78 -15.00
CA ASN A 307 23.35 15.00 -13.82
C ASN A 307 23.06 13.97 -12.71
N ILE A 308 21.79 13.62 -12.51
CA ILE A 308 21.37 12.62 -11.53
C ILE A 308 21.74 11.22 -12.05
N LEU A 309 21.40 10.92 -13.30
CA LEU A 309 21.57 9.61 -13.89
C LEU A 309 23.02 9.18 -14.06
N SER A 310 23.94 10.13 -14.28
CA SER A 310 25.38 9.85 -14.37
C SER A 310 25.99 9.30 -13.07
N SER A 311 25.36 9.56 -11.93
CA SER A 311 25.81 9.01 -10.63
C SER A 311 25.26 7.60 -10.35
N PHE A 312 24.26 7.13 -11.13
CA PHE A 312 23.61 5.84 -10.86
C PHE A 312 24.52 4.63 -11.03
N ASP A 313 25.54 4.70 -11.88
CA ASP A 313 26.53 3.61 -12.04
C ASP A 313 27.21 3.28 -10.71
N ASN A 314 27.57 4.31 -9.93
CA ASN A 314 28.20 4.13 -8.63
C ASN A 314 27.26 3.44 -7.62
N PHE A 315 25.95 3.65 -7.74
CA PHE A 315 24.96 3.06 -6.85
C PHE A 315 24.53 1.64 -7.29
N LEU A 316 24.44 1.40 -8.60
CA LEU A 316 24.08 0.08 -9.14
C LEU A 316 25.15 -0.96 -8.85
N PHE A 317 26.42 -0.60 -8.95
CA PHE A 317 27.54 -1.50 -8.72
C PHE A 317 28.21 -1.27 -7.36
N HIS A 318 27.50 -0.68 -6.42
CA HIS A 318 27.97 -0.42 -5.07
C HIS A 318 28.21 -1.73 -4.31
N GLU A 319 29.16 -1.74 -3.36
CA GLU A 319 29.48 -2.93 -2.56
C GLU A 319 28.32 -3.35 -1.63
N ILE A 320 27.50 -2.40 -1.19
CA ILE A 320 26.37 -2.63 -0.27
C ILE A 320 25.10 -3.01 -1.06
N SER A 321 24.57 -4.20 -0.79
CA SER A 321 23.40 -4.73 -1.48
C SER A 321 22.14 -3.86 -1.35
N SER A 322 21.90 -3.22 -0.19
CA SER A 322 20.74 -2.34 0.01
C SER A 322 20.79 -1.09 -0.88
N VAL A 323 22.00 -0.57 -1.18
CA VAL A 323 22.20 0.54 -2.13
C VAL A 323 21.92 0.09 -3.55
N GLN A 324 22.40 -1.10 -3.94
CA GLN A 324 22.09 -1.70 -5.25
C GLN A 324 20.58 -1.89 -5.44
N LEU A 325 19.89 -2.39 -4.39
CA LEU A 325 18.43 -2.57 -4.41
C LEU A 325 17.69 -1.24 -4.57
N SER A 326 18.12 -0.22 -3.83
CA SER A 326 17.56 1.12 -3.95
C SER A 326 17.75 1.69 -5.36
N ALA A 327 18.93 1.50 -5.97
CA ALA A 327 19.21 1.93 -7.32
C ALA A 327 18.36 1.17 -8.37
N LEU A 328 18.17 -0.15 -8.19
CA LEU A 328 17.28 -0.95 -9.06
C LEU A 328 15.83 -0.49 -8.99
N ASN A 329 15.32 -0.28 -7.79
CA ASN A 329 13.98 0.26 -7.59
C ASN A 329 13.85 1.66 -8.18
N GLY A 330 14.89 2.47 -8.02
CA GLY A 330 15.00 3.80 -8.63
C GLY A 330 14.92 3.76 -10.16
N ILE A 331 15.64 2.85 -10.80
CA ILE A 331 15.54 2.62 -12.26
C ILE A 331 14.09 2.24 -12.62
N GLY A 332 13.48 1.34 -11.86
CA GLY A 332 12.08 0.98 -12.06
C GLY A 332 11.16 2.20 -12.04
N ILE A 333 11.31 3.08 -11.06
CA ILE A 333 10.52 4.32 -10.94
C ILE A 333 10.79 5.28 -12.10
N TYR A 334 12.06 5.49 -12.45
CA TYR A 334 12.43 6.39 -13.53
C TYR A 334 11.83 5.99 -14.88
N PHE A 335 11.90 4.70 -15.24
CA PHE A 335 11.34 4.19 -16.48
C PHE A 335 9.82 3.97 -16.43
N ASP A 336 9.23 3.87 -15.23
CA ASP A 336 7.80 3.61 -15.10
C ASP A 336 6.97 4.70 -15.81
N SER A 337 6.25 4.29 -16.83
CA SER A 337 5.34 5.15 -17.59
C SER A 337 3.95 5.25 -16.95
N GLY A 338 3.81 4.78 -15.70
CA GLY A 338 2.53 4.77 -14.99
C GLY A 338 1.88 6.15 -15.02
N ARG A 339 0.79 6.26 -15.75
CA ARG A 339 -0.14 7.36 -15.61
C ARG A 339 -0.67 7.24 -14.19
N CYS A 340 -0.47 8.27 -13.37
CA CYS A 340 -1.35 8.44 -12.22
C CYS A 340 -2.76 8.38 -12.78
N SER A 341 -3.54 7.41 -12.33
CA SER A 341 -4.94 7.27 -12.72
C SER A 341 -5.74 8.39 -12.05
N ASP A 342 -5.54 9.61 -12.53
CA ASP A 342 -6.44 10.72 -12.23
C ASP A 342 -7.69 10.52 -13.08
N ASN A 343 -8.64 9.75 -12.52
CA ASN A 343 -9.97 9.56 -13.08
C ASN A 343 -10.81 10.86 -13.10
N ASN A 344 -10.23 12.04 -12.86
CA ASN A 344 -10.97 13.31 -12.74
C ASN A 344 -10.19 14.55 -13.18
N SER A 345 -9.32 14.52 -14.18
CA SER A 345 -8.80 15.77 -14.75
C SER A 345 -9.11 15.86 -16.24
N ASP A 346 -10.22 16.55 -16.53
CA ASP A 346 -10.55 17.14 -17.84
C ASP A 346 -9.60 18.32 -18.19
N SER A 347 -8.31 18.18 -18.04
CA SER A 347 -7.33 19.18 -18.50
C SER A 347 -6.42 18.59 -19.55
N ASP A 348 -6.96 18.47 -20.77
CA ASP A 348 -6.26 18.12 -22.04
C ASP A 348 -5.25 19.19 -22.49
N ASN A 349 -4.51 19.84 -21.60
CA ASN A 349 -3.53 20.88 -21.95
C ASN A 349 -2.09 20.56 -21.51
N ASP A 350 -1.73 19.29 -21.33
CA ASP A 350 -0.31 18.93 -21.27
C ASP A 350 0.28 19.06 -22.68
N ASN A 351 1.11 20.08 -22.87
CA ASN A 351 1.81 20.34 -24.15
C ASN A 351 2.57 19.06 -24.56
N ASP A 352 2.17 18.45 -25.67
CA ASP A 352 2.78 17.25 -26.28
C ASP A 352 4.31 17.34 -26.49
N ASN A 353 4.88 18.54 -26.44
CA ASN A 353 6.31 18.79 -26.61
C ASN A 353 7.17 18.34 -25.42
N ASP A 354 6.63 18.27 -24.20
CA ASP A 354 7.42 17.86 -23.01
C ASP A 354 7.55 16.31 -22.92
N THR A 355 6.59 15.57 -23.48
CA THR A 355 6.64 14.10 -23.48
C THR A 355 7.70 13.53 -24.42
N VAL A 356 7.93 14.17 -25.57
CA VAL A 356 8.93 13.74 -26.57
C VAL A 356 10.36 13.85 -26.04
N ASN A 357 10.64 14.89 -25.23
CA ASN A 357 11.97 15.07 -24.65
C ASN A 357 12.29 14.03 -23.55
N THR A 358 11.29 13.67 -22.74
CA THR A 358 11.51 12.71 -21.64
C THR A 358 11.83 11.30 -22.15
N ASP A 359 11.21 10.86 -23.25
CA ASP A 359 11.46 9.54 -23.81
C ASP A 359 12.85 9.44 -24.48
N ASN A 360 13.37 10.51 -25.05
CA ASN A 360 14.74 10.56 -25.55
C ASN A 360 15.78 10.39 -24.43
N TYR A 361 15.61 11.05 -23.29
CA TYR A 361 16.52 10.90 -22.14
C TYR A 361 16.46 9.48 -21.57
N LYS A 362 15.31 8.86 -21.53
CA LYS A 362 15.16 7.47 -21.10
C LYS A 362 15.89 6.51 -22.02
N TYR A 363 15.80 6.71 -23.32
CA TYR A 363 16.51 5.89 -24.29
C TYR A 363 18.05 6.08 -24.20
N GLU A 364 18.52 7.32 -24.10
CA GLU A 364 19.94 7.61 -23.89
C GLU A 364 20.49 6.97 -22.62
N PHE A 365 19.73 7.03 -21.51
CA PHE A 365 20.10 6.36 -20.27
C PHE A 365 20.13 4.84 -20.41
N LEU A 366 19.20 4.24 -21.14
CA LEU A 366 19.23 2.81 -21.46
C LEU A 366 20.49 2.40 -22.22
N LEU A 367 20.91 3.19 -23.22
CA LEU A 367 22.15 2.95 -23.97
C LEU A 367 23.37 3.04 -23.06
N HIS A 368 23.40 4.01 -22.16
CA HIS A 368 24.45 4.16 -21.16
C HIS A 368 24.52 2.93 -20.24
N LEU A 369 23.40 2.50 -19.65
CA LEU A 369 23.32 1.29 -18.81
C LEU A 369 23.81 0.04 -19.56
N ASN A 370 23.47 -0.12 -20.84
CA ASN A 370 23.90 -1.25 -21.63
C ASN A 370 25.43 -1.28 -21.81
N SER A 371 26.08 -0.12 -21.96
CA SER A 371 27.54 -0.02 -22.06
C SER A 371 28.27 -0.51 -20.79
N GLN A 372 27.63 -0.45 -19.64
CA GLN A 372 28.13 -0.88 -18.33
C GLN A 372 27.81 -2.36 -18.01
N LYS A 373 27.37 -3.16 -18.99
CA LYS A 373 26.95 -4.56 -18.79
C LYS A 373 25.80 -4.75 -17.82
N PHE A 374 24.99 -3.72 -17.64
CA PHE A 374 23.85 -3.72 -16.73
C PHE A 374 22.89 -4.90 -16.95
N PHE A 375 22.59 -5.26 -18.18
CA PHE A 375 21.65 -6.33 -18.45
C PHE A 375 22.18 -7.72 -18.05
N ASN A 376 23.48 -7.98 -18.14
CA ASN A 376 24.06 -9.23 -17.64
C ASN A 376 23.94 -9.29 -16.10
N TRP A 377 24.28 -8.19 -15.44
CA TRP A 377 24.12 -8.08 -13.99
C TRP A 377 22.62 -8.15 -13.56
N LEU A 378 21.70 -7.56 -14.33
CA LEU A 378 20.26 -7.66 -14.07
C LEU A 378 19.77 -9.11 -14.14
N ILE A 379 20.28 -9.90 -15.09
CA ILE A 379 19.99 -11.33 -15.20
C ILE A 379 20.51 -12.10 -13.97
N GLU A 380 21.69 -11.77 -13.48
CA GLU A 380 22.21 -12.36 -12.22
C GLU A 380 21.28 -12.06 -11.05
N LYS A 381 20.78 -10.82 -10.92
CA LYS A 381 19.83 -10.42 -9.88
C LYS A 381 18.46 -11.10 -10.03
N ILE A 382 17.97 -11.31 -11.25
CA ILE A 382 16.75 -12.09 -11.54
C ILE A 382 16.91 -13.55 -11.05
N ASN A 383 18.09 -14.12 -11.17
CA ASN A 383 18.39 -15.49 -10.74
C ASN A 383 18.81 -15.57 -9.26
N SER A 384 18.85 -14.46 -8.53
CA SER A 384 19.17 -14.44 -7.10
C SER A 384 18.20 -15.30 -6.27
N THR A 385 18.69 -15.87 -5.17
CA THR A 385 17.86 -16.57 -4.18
C THR A 385 17.10 -15.60 -3.28
N PHE A 386 17.54 -14.34 -3.21
CA PHE A 386 16.90 -13.29 -2.40
C PHE A 386 15.70 -12.70 -3.12
N ILE A 387 14.53 -12.80 -2.48
CA ILE A 387 13.24 -12.37 -3.03
C ILE A 387 13.24 -10.88 -3.37
N GLU A 388 13.86 -10.07 -2.54
CA GLU A 388 13.93 -8.61 -2.69
C GLU A 388 14.76 -8.21 -3.92
N GLU A 389 15.94 -8.79 -4.09
CA GLU A 389 16.79 -8.56 -5.27
C GLU A 389 16.06 -8.95 -6.57
N LYS A 390 15.47 -10.13 -6.57
CA LYS A 390 14.70 -10.65 -7.70
C LYS A 390 13.53 -9.73 -8.05
N SER A 391 12.75 -9.32 -7.06
CA SER A 391 11.58 -8.45 -7.27
C SER A 391 11.98 -7.08 -7.80
N SER A 392 13.04 -6.47 -7.26
CA SER A 392 13.56 -5.18 -7.72
C SER A 392 14.10 -5.26 -9.15
N ALA A 393 14.79 -6.37 -9.50
CA ALA A 393 15.28 -6.60 -10.85
C ALA A 393 14.14 -6.77 -11.87
N TYR A 394 13.11 -7.54 -11.53
CA TYR A 394 11.92 -7.66 -12.36
C TYR A 394 11.13 -6.34 -12.47
N PHE A 395 11.05 -5.57 -11.39
CA PHE A 395 10.39 -4.25 -11.42
C PHE A 395 11.12 -3.30 -12.38
N ALA A 396 12.45 -3.20 -12.28
CA ALA A 396 13.25 -2.41 -13.21
C ALA A 396 13.04 -2.87 -14.66
N LEU A 397 13.11 -4.18 -14.91
CA LEU A 397 12.92 -4.75 -16.23
C LEU A 397 11.52 -4.47 -16.79
N LYS A 398 10.46 -4.65 -15.97
CA LYS A 398 9.09 -4.35 -16.37
C LYS A 398 8.93 -2.91 -16.81
N SER A 399 9.50 -1.98 -16.04
CA SER A 399 9.42 -0.54 -16.31
C SER A 399 10.21 -0.17 -17.57
N ILE A 400 11.40 -0.72 -17.77
CA ILE A 400 12.20 -0.53 -19.02
C ILE A 400 11.40 -1.01 -20.24
N LEU A 401 10.82 -2.22 -20.17
CA LEU A 401 10.05 -2.82 -21.26
C LEU A 401 8.68 -2.18 -21.50
N SER A 402 8.26 -1.26 -20.65
CA SER A 402 7.01 -0.49 -20.83
C SER A 402 7.10 0.57 -21.92
N ILE A 403 8.32 0.89 -22.37
CA ILE A 403 8.64 1.92 -23.37
C ILE A 403 9.00 1.22 -24.68
N LYS A 404 8.37 1.66 -25.77
CA LYS A 404 8.45 1.04 -27.10
C LYS A 404 9.87 0.96 -27.64
N GLU A 405 10.62 2.04 -27.56
CA GLU A 405 12.00 2.16 -28.04
C GLU A 405 12.93 1.23 -27.27
N ASN A 406 12.74 1.16 -25.95
CA ASN A 406 13.52 0.27 -25.07
C ASN A 406 13.23 -1.20 -25.36
N LEU A 407 11.96 -1.55 -25.57
CA LEU A 407 11.57 -2.91 -25.94
C LEU A 407 12.24 -3.33 -27.27
N LYS A 408 12.19 -2.49 -28.31
CA LYS A 408 12.86 -2.76 -29.59
C LYS A 408 14.36 -2.99 -29.40
N PHE A 409 15.01 -2.06 -28.67
CA PHE A 409 16.45 -2.17 -28.41
C PHE A 409 16.81 -3.50 -27.72
N LEU A 410 16.03 -3.93 -26.72
CA LEU A 410 16.28 -5.17 -25.99
C LEU A 410 15.98 -6.43 -26.81
N LEU A 411 15.02 -6.40 -27.71
CA LEU A 411 14.76 -7.50 -28.65
C LEU A 411 15.93 -7.74 -29.58
N ASP A 412 16.61 -6.67 -30.02
CA ASP A 412 17.71 -6.74 -30.99
C ASP A 412 19.08 -7.02 -30.34
N ASN A 413 19.26 -6.57 -29.08
CA ASN A 413 20.59 -6.52 -28.46
C ASN A 413 20.74 -7.36 -27.18
N SER A 414 19.71 -8.07 -26.73
CA SER A 414 19.73 -8.79 -25.46
C SER A 414 18.99 -10.11 -25.51
N THR A 415 19.50 -11.08 -24.73
CA THR A 415 18.83 -12.38 -24.49
C THR A 415 17.74 -12.29 -23.42
N ILE A 416 17.57 -11.14 -22.77
CA ILE A 416 16.71 -10.98 -21.60
C ILE A 416 15.24 -11.30 -21.89
N PHE A 417 14.76 -10.98 -23.10
CA PHE A 417 13.40 -11.30 -23.50
C PHE A 417 13.17 -12.83 -23.63
N SER A 418 14.18 -13.56 -24.11
CA SER A 418 14.12 -15.03 -24.16
C SER A 418 14.06 -15.65 -22.74
N ILE A 419 14.72 -15.02 -21.75
CA ILE A 419 14.69 -15.44 -20.35
C ILE A 419 13.28 -15.25 -19.76
N ILE A 420 12.59 -14.15 -20.08
CA ILE A 420 11.22 -13.91 -19.65
C ILE A 420 10.27 -14.99 -20.18
N LEU A 421 10.44 -15.39 -21.45
CA LEU A 421 9.61 -16.42 -22.08
C LEU A 421 9.89 -17.84 -21.57
N GLN A 422 11.05 -18.09 -20.98
CA GLN A 422 11.43 -19.40 -20.44
C GLN A 422 10.97 -19.55 -19.00
N ARG A 423 9.89 -20.31 -18.78
CA ARG A 423 9.34 -20.55 -17.42
C ARG A 423 10.30 -21.30 -16.51
N ASN A 424 11.11 -22.18 -17.05
CA ASN A 424 11.99 -23.06 -16.27
C ASN A 424 13.23 -22.35 -15.71
N LEU A 425 13.60 -21.16 -16.20
CA LEU A 425 14.77 -20.43 -15.70
C LEU A 425 14.51 -19.80 -14.35
N ASP A 426 13.27 -19.46 -14.05
CA ASP A 426 12.82 -19.06 -12.72
C ASP A 426 11.38 -19.55 -12.56
N ASP A 427 11.22 -20.67 -11.86
CA ASP A 427 9.95 -21.34 -11.59
C ASP A 427 9.39 -20.96 -10.21
N SER A 428 10.04 -20.04 -9.50
CA SER A 428 9.51 -19.53 -8.25
C SER A 428 8.15 -18.83 -8.46
N PRO A 429 7.21 -18.93 -7.51
CA PRO A 429 5.90 -18.26 -7.62
C PRO A 429 6.00 -16.76 -7.90
N ILE A 430 7.03 -16.10 -7.35
CA ILE A 430 7.30 -14.68 -7.54
C ILE A 430 7.80 -14.41 -8.97
N GLY A 431 8.80 -15.17 -9.43
CA GLY A 431 9.34 -15.05 -10.78
C GLY A 431 8.28 -15.28 -11.86
N LEU A 432 7.46 -16.34 -11.70
CA LEU A 432 6.35 -16.61 -12.61
C LEU A 432 5.33 -15.47 -12.66
N LYS A 433 4.99 -14.89 -11.50
CA LYS A 433 4.08 -13.75 -11.41
C LYS A 433 4.64 -12.50 -12.11
N TRP A 434 5.93 -12.20 -11.91
CA TRP A 434 6.58 -11.07 -12.58
C TRP A 434 6.68 -11.25 -14.09
N LYS A 435 7.14 -12.42 -14.55
CA LYS A 435 7.21 -12.74 -15.99
C LYS A 435 5.84 -12.61 -16.65
N TYR A 436 4.80 -13.16 -16.01
CA TYR A 436 3.42 -13.04 -16.49
C TYR A 436 3.00 -11.58 -16.60
N GLY A 437 3.22 -10.78 -15.54
CA GLY A 437 2.85 -9.37 -15.53
C GLY A 437 3.62 -8.50 -16.54
N ILE A 438 4.87 -8.85 -16.88
CA ILE A 438 5.62 -8.18 -17.96
C ILE A 438 4.99 -8.51 -19.33
N LEU A 439 4.72 -9.79 -19.61
CA LEU A 439 4.14 -10.20 -20.88
C LEU A 439 2.69 -9.72 -21.04
N GLU A 440 1.92 -9.69 -19.96
CA GLU A 440 0.57 -9.12 -19.94
C GLU A 440 0.57 -7.62 -20.27
N GLN A 441 1.53 -6.86 -19.71
CA GLN A 441 1.71 -5.43 -20.04
C GLN A 441 2.04 -5.22 -21.51
N ILE A 442 2.95 -6.04 -22.09
CA ILE A 442 3.31 -5.95 -23.50
C ILE A 442 2.12 -6.33 -24.38
N TYR A 443 1.38 -7.38 -24.03
CA TYR A 443 0.20 -7.83 -24.77
C TYR A 443 -0.96 -6.82 -24.70
N GLY A 444 -1.15 -6.19 -23.55
CA GLY A 444 -2.23 -5.22 -23.31
C GLY A 444 -2.04 -3.87 -24.02
N LYS A 445 -0.81 -3.55 -24.45
CA LYS A 445 -0.51 -2.30 -25.19
C LYS A 445 -0.18 -2.65 -26.66
N GLN A 446 -1.08 -2.29 -27.58
CA GLN A 446 -0.92 -2.60 -29.01
C GLN A 446 0.43 -2.13 -29.56
N GLU A 447 0.88 -0.93 -29.22
CA GLU A 447 2.15 -0.36 -29.66
C GLU A 447 3.39 -1.17 -29.25
N LEU A 448 3.34 -1.83 -28.08
CA LEU A 448 4.41 -2.73 -27.60
C LEU A 448 4.29 -4.10 -28.29
N PHE A 449 3.08 -4.62 -28.38
CA PHE A 449 2.84 -5.91 -28.99
C PHE A 449 3.24 -5.95 -30.47
N ASP A 450 3.04 -4.84 -31.19
CA ASP A 450 3.43 -4.71 -32.60
C ASP A 450 4.95 -4.68 -32.83
N CYS A 451 5.74 -4.39 -31.79
CA CYS A 451 7.21 -4.50 -31.85
C CYS A 451 7.71 -5.95 -31.97
N LEU A 452 6.89 -6.91 -31.53
CA LEU A 452 7.25 -8.32 -31.58
C LEU A 452 7.08 -8.86 -33.00
N ASN A 453 8.00 -9.75 -33.43
CA ASN A 453 7.80 -10.54 -34.64
C ASN A 453 6.73 -11.62 -34.41
N ASP A 454 6.20 -12.21 -35.47
CA ASP A 454 5.11 -13.19 -35.40
C ASP A 454 5.41 -14.39 -34.50
N PRO A 455 6.62 -15.01 -34.55
CA PRO A 455 6.97 -16.09 -33.63
C PRO A 455 6.91 -15.70 -32.15
N LEU A 456 7.37 -14.49 -31.79
CA LEU A 456 7.33 -14.00 -30.44
C LEU A 456 5.89 -13.66 -30.00
N LYS A 457 5.08 -13.08 -30.89
CA LYS A 457 3.65 -12.84 -30.63
C LYS A 457 2.92 -14.13 -30.25
N GLU A 458 3.15 -15.19 -30.97
CA GLU A 458 2.56 -16.50 -30.70
C GLU A 458 3.07 -17.09 -29.36
N GLN A 459 4.36 -16.96 -29.07
CA GLN A 459 4.92 -17.40 -27.79
C GLN A 459 4.31 -16.63 -26.60
N VAL A 460 4.16 -15.30 -26.71
CA VAL A 460 3.52 -14.46 -25.67
C VAL A 460 2.07 -14.88 -25.45
N LYS A 461 1.28 -15.04 -26.53
CA LYS A 461 -0.11 -15.51 -26.43
C LYS A 461 -0.21 -16.86 -25.74
N LYS A 462 0.65 -17.81 -26.15
CA LYS A 462 0.72 -19.14 -25.56
C LYS A 462 1.07 -19.08 -24.08
N TYR A 463 2.05 -18.24 -23.70
CA TYR A 463 2.47 -18.07 -22.32
C TYR A 463 1.32 -17.54 -21.44
N LEU A 464 0.63 -16.50 -21.90
CA LEU A 464 -0.50 -15.90 -21.20
C LEU A 464 -1.69 -16.85 -21.12
N GLY A 465 -2.00 -17.58 -22.20
CA GLY A 465 -3.08 -18.56 -22.22
C GLY A 465 -2.89 -19.75 -21.27
N GLN A 466 -1.64 -20.05 -20.88
CA GLN A 466 -1.33 -21.07 -19.89
C GLN A 466 -1.56 -20.62 -18.43
N GLY A 467 -1.68 -19.31 -18.19
CA GLY A 467 -1.85 -18.73 -16.85
C GLY A 467 -0.55 -18.61 -16.05
N VAL A 468 -0.63 -17.97 -14.89
CA VAL A 468 0.53 -17.60 -14.05
C VAL A 468 1.26 -18.84 -13.52
N THR A 469 0.51 -19.82 -13.02
CA THR A 469 1.05 -20.96 -12.24
C THR A 469 1.44 -22.18 -13.08
N PHE A 470 1.30 -22.10 -14.40
CA PHE A 470 1.65 -23.23 -15.27
C PHE A 470 3.17 -23.46 -15.30
N ILE A 471 3.59 -24.63 -14.89
CA ILE A 471 4.97 -25.12 -15.01
C ILE A 471 4.99 -26.28 -16.00
N PRO A 472 5.74 -26.19 -17.12
CA PRO A 472 5.82 -27.29 -18.07
C PRO A 472 6.42 -28.52 -17.38
N LYS A 473 5.74 -29.66 -17.44
CA LYS A 473 6.32 -30.92 -16.95
C LYS A 473 7.55 -31.24 -17.79
N SER A 474 8.75 -31.18 -17.20
CA SER A 474 9.92 -31.75 -17.82
C SER A 474 9.70 -33.28 -17.90
N SER A 475 9.74 -33.86 -19.06
CA SER A 475 9.85 -35.31 -19.19
C SER A 475 11.22 -35.71 -18.66
N ARG A 476 11.33 -36.02 -17.37
CA ARG A 476 12.46 -36.78 -16.85
C ARG A 476 12.30 -38.20 -17.42
N VAL A 477 13.02 -38.46 -18.44
CA VAL A 477 13.24 -39.85 -18.87
C VAL A 477 14.02 -40.48 -17.73
N ALA A 478 13.36 -41.32 -16.94
CA ALA A 478 14.06 -42.19 -16.01
C ALA A 478 14.91 -43.13 -16.84
N PHE A 479 16.21 -42.90 -16.89
CA PHE A 479 17.14 -43.97 -17.32
C PHE A 479 17.11 -45.01 -16.22
N GLU A 480 16.33 -46.07 -16.38
CA GLU A 480 16.55 -47.30 -15.66
C GLU A 480 17.96 -47.77 -16.07
N ALA A 481 18.88 -47.72 -15.12
CA ALA A 481 20.16 -48.40 -15.26
C ALA A 481 19.82 -49.88 -15.32
N ALA A 482 19.96 -50.51 -16.49
CA ALA A 482 19.97 -51.92 -16.64
C ALA A 482 21.24 -52.44 -15.93
N GLU A 483 21.05 -53.20 -14.82
CA GLU A 483 22.08 -54.05 -14.23
C GLU A 483 22.45 -55.22 -15.16
#